data_5bf87de8307ae511ed72b262f2a8c529
#
_entry.id   5bf87de8307ae511ed72b262f2a8c529
#
_cell.length_a   1.000
_cell.length_b   1.000
_cell.length_c   1.000
_cell.angle_alpha   90.00
_cell.angle_beta   90.00
_cell.angle_gamma   90.00
#
_symmetry.space_group_name_H-M   'P 1'
#
loop_
_entity.id
_entity.type
_entity.pdbx_description
1 polymer ?
#
loop_
_entity_poly.entity_id
_entity_poly.type
_entity_poly.pdbx_seq_one_letter_code
_entity_poly.pdbx_strand_id
1 'polypeptide(L)'
;MSSKYPEVRTVTVRIFTDKPVRKTPYQVKGVLMRQFHDEEIVPMLDGSYRQQFLYPRVQVKILNEQIYIVGIGEGVDPIKSMVSKMDFLDFGNITFQVLDTEVDEQADRFQPMTKLIRYRFVTPWVALNQTTGYRYRFLNNADRVNFLNKLLGQNIVFMAREMGMELEENIFTKVTLSSLFPKPVDENNWGAFNGEFRTNFLLPNYLGIGNGITRGYGTIFGLFNPEMFSFNEGDLQELEAQAVKDEPEIGRAH
;
A
#
# COMPACT_ATOMS: atom_id res chain seq x y z
N MET A 1 0.79 -21.23 20.63
CA MET A 1 0.65 -21.87 19.30
C MET A 1 1.61 -21.13 18.39
N SER A 2 2.54 -21.82 17.73
CA SER A 2 3.43 -21.20 16.74
C SER A 2 2.58 -20.68 15.59
N SER A 3 2.77 -19.43 15.19
CA SER A 3 2.11 -18.87 14.01
C SER A 3 2.47 -19.73 12.79
N LYS A 4 1.48 -20.04 11.94
CA LYS A 4 1.68 -20.77 10.67
C LYS A 4 2.60 -20.02 9.69
N TYR A 5 2.63 -18.69 9.79
CA TYR A 5 3.39 -17.80 8.92
C TYR A 5 4.50 -17.09 9.69
N PRO A 6 5.60 -16.71 9.03
CA PRO A 6 6.64 -15.91 9.65
C PRO A 6 6.09 -14.58 10.16
N GLU A 7 6.57 -14.15 11.30
CA GLU A 7 6.29 -12.83 11.83
C GLU A 7 7.00 -11.76 10.99
N VAL A 8 6.24 -10.80 10.49
CA VAL A 8 6.76 -9.71 9.67
C VAL A 8 6.69 -8.41 10.44
N ARG A 9 7.85 -7.93 10.89
CA ARG A 9 7.95 -6.63 11.57
C ARG A 9 7.66 -5.51 10.58
N THR A 10 6.93 -4.50 11.05
CA THR A 10 6.64 -3.28 10.30
C THR A 10 6.84 -2.08 11.21
N VAL A 11 7.26 -0.96 10.64
CA VAL A 11 7.34 0.31 11.34
C VAL A 11 6.76 1.43 10.48
N THR A 12 5.98 2.28 11.11
CA THR A 12 5.54 3.56 10.53
C THR A 12 6.11 4.67 11.37
N VAL A 13 6.90 5.54 10.77
CA VAL A 13 7.41 6.76 11.40
C VAL A 13 6.72 7.96 10.77
N ARG A 14 6.08 8.77 11.60
CA ARG A 14 5.54 10.07 11.24
C ARG A 14 6.46 11.15 11.76
N ILE A 15 6.92 12.06 10.89
CA ILE A 15 7.85 13.13 11.22
C ILE A 15 7.10 14.44 11.28
N PHE A 16 7.15 15.10 12.44
CA PHE A 16 6.56 16.41 12.66
C PHE A 16 7.62 17.48 12.45
N THR A 17 7.33 18.42 11.56
CA THR A 17 8.26 19.50 11.19
C THR A 17 7.71 20.86 11.57
N ASP A 18 8.59 21.85 11.69
CA ASP A 18 8.28 23.25 12.04
C ASP A 18 7.33 23.94 11.04
N LYS A 19 7.18 23.39 9.85
CA LYS A 19 6.32 23.88 8.78
C LYS A 19 5.82 22.75 7.88
N PRO A 20 4.72 22.95 7.12
CA PRO A 20 4.17 21.95 6.22
C PRO A 20 5.15 21.55 5.13
N VAL A 21 5.28 20.24 4.88
CA VAL A 21 6.20 19.68 3.88
C VAL A 21 5.52 19.56 2.53
N ARG A 22 5.72 20.56 1.66
CA ARG A 22 5.21 20.58 0.27
C ARG A 22 6.27 20.07 -0.70
N LYS A 23 6.75 18.87 -0.43
CA LYS A 23 7.79 18.19 -1.23
C LYS A 23 7.25 16.85 -1.73
N THR A 24 7.90 16.29 -2.73
CA THR A 24 7.57 14.95 -3.21
C THR A 24 8.32 13.87 -2.40
N PRO A 25 7.82 12.63 -2.33
CA PRO A 25 8.57 11.52 -1.72
C PRO A 25 9.97 11.35 -2.32
N TYR A 26 10.14 11.62 -3.61
CA TYR A 26 11.43 11.55 -4.30
C TYR A 26 12.43 12.59 -3.76
N GLN A 27 11.97 13.85 -3.56
CA GLN A 27 12.81 14.89 -2.99
C GLN A 27 13.22 14.57 -1.55
N VAL A 28 12.29 14.07 -0.73
CA VAL A 28 12.61 13.65 0.65
C VAL A 28 13.63 12.53 0.64
N LYS A 29 13.47 11.49 -0.18
CA LYS A 29 14.46 10.41 -0.32
C LYS A 29 15.84 10.95 -0.70
N GLY A 30 15.89 11.89 -1.64
CA GLY A 30 17.16 12.53 -2.03
C GLY A 30 17.87 13.24 -0.87
N VAL A 31 17.10 13.90 0.00
CA VAL A 31 17.64 14.52 1.22
C VAL A 31 18.13 13.46 2.20
N LEU A 32 17.33 12.42 2.47
CA LEU A 32 17.72 11.35 3.38
C LEU A 32 19.00 10.65 2.93
N MET A 33 19.11 10.29 1.65
CA MET A 33 20.32 9.66 1.09
C MET A 33 21.56 10.56 1.18
N ARG A 34 21.39 11.88 1.06
CA ARG A 34 22.50 12.83 1.17
C ARG A 34 22.93 13.08 2.61
N GLN A 35 21.96 13.25 3.53
CA GLN A 35 22.27 13.55 4.94
C GLN A 35 22.72 12.31 5.73
N PHE A 36 22.25 11.14 5.35
CA PHE A 36 22.51 9.86 6.02
C PHE A 36 23.27 8.88 5.11
N HIS A 37 24.24 9.40 4.33
CA HIS A 37 24.91 8.66 3.26
C HIS A 37 25.63 7.38 3.73
N ASP A 38 26.05 7.30 4.99
CA ASP A 38 26.71 6.14 5.58
C ASP A 38 25.75 5.16 6.29
N GLU A 39 24.44 5.45 6.29
CA GLU A 39 23.45 4.62 6.97
C GLU A 39 22.96 3.46 6.08
N GLU A 40 22.62 2.34 6.72
CA GLU A 40 22.13 1.12 6.05
C GLU A 40 20.81 1.32 5.28
N ILE A 41 20.08 2.40 5.53
CA ILE A 41 18.86 2.75 4.83
C ILE A 41 19.09 3.17 3.37
N VAL A 42 20.27 3.70 3.03
CA VAL A 42 20.56 4.30 1.71
C VAL A 42 20.39 3.32 0.57
N PRO A 43 20.93 2.08 0.61
CA PRO A 43 20.67 1.09 -0.44
C PRO A 43 19.20 0.74 -0.64
N MET A 44 18.36 0.90 0.40
CA MET A 44 16.90 0.67 0.32
C MET A 44 16.17 1.85 -0.32
N LEU A 45 16.74 3.06 -0.25
CA LEU A 45 16.17 4.28 -0.82
C LEU A 45 16.60 4.50 -2.27
N ASP A 46 17.86 4.23 -2.63
CA ASP A 46 18.41 4.43 -3.98
C ASP A 46 18.01 3.33 -4.96
N GLY A 47 17.54 2.19 -4.45
CA GLY A 47 17.07 1.05 -5.23
C GLY A 47 18.14 0.00 -5.52
N SER A 48 19.36 0.11 -5.00
CA SER A 48 20.41 -0.93 -5.16
C SER A 48 19.99 -2.25 -4.48
N TYR A 49 19.15 -2.19 -3.45
CA TYR A 49 18.56 -3.34 -2.78
C TYR A 49 17.57 -4.15 -3.64
N ARG A 50 17.15 -3.61 -4.80
CA ARG A 50 16.22 -4.31 -5.72
C ARG A 50 16.78 -5.60 -6.32
N GLN A 51 18.08 -5.79 -6.27
CA GLN A 51 18.69 -7.06 -6.67
C GLN A 51 18.34 -8.20 -5.70
N GLN A 52 18.04 -7.88 -4.44
CA GLN A 52 17.67 -8.83 -3.40
C GLN A 52 16.16 -8.84 -3.13
N PHE A 53 15.52 -7.67 -3.12
CA PHE A 53 14.12 -7.49 -2.79
C PHE A 53 13.38 -6.64 -3.83
N LEU A 54 12.44 -7.25 -4.51
CA LEU A 54 11.63 -6.53 -5.51
C LEU A 54 10.58 -5.61 -4.86
N TYR A 55 10.04 -6.01 -3.71
CA TYR A 55 9.13 -5.15 -2.95
C TYR A 55 9.94 -4.19 -2.06
N PRO A 56 9.69 -2.86 -2.12
CA PRO A 56 10.46 -1.87 -1.37
C PRO A 56 10.32 -2.06 0.14
N ARG A 57 11.45 -2.30 0.83
CA ARG A 57 11.49 -2.47 2.29
C ARG A 57 11.36 -1.14 3.03
N VAL A 58 11.71 -0.04 2.37
CA VAL A 58 11.56 1.33 2.88
C VAL A 58 10.75 2.16 1.88
N GLN A 59 9.73 2.85 2.38
CA GLN A 59 8.81 3.64 1.57
C GLN A 59 8.62 5.02 2.21
N VAL A 60 8.89 6.07 1.45
CA VAL A 60 8.63 7.46 1.87
C VAL A 60 7.30 7.93 1.28
N LYS A 61 6.48 8.55 2.10
CA LYS A 61 5.17 9.10 1.74
C LYS A 61 5.08 10.55 2.19
N ILE A 62 4.33 11.36 1.45
CA ILE A 62 3.89 12.69 1.90
C ILE A 62 2.36 12.64 1.96
N LEU A 63 1.84 12.74 3.17
CA LEU A 63 0.40 12.67 3.44
C LEU A 63 0.01 13.89 4.27
N ASN A 64 -0.94 14.69 3.78
CA ASN A 64 -1.37 15.91 4.46
C ASN A 64 -0.19 16.83 4.84
N GLU A 65 0.74 17.03 3.90
CA GLU A 65 1.94 17.88 4.08
C GLU A 65 2.87 17.41 5.22
N GLN A 66 2.82 16.12 5.60
CA GLN A 66 3.69 15.47 6.59
C GLN A 66 4.45 14.29 5.98
N ILE A 67 5.64 14.03 6.50
CA ILE A 67 6.47 12.91 6.06
C ILE A 67 6.10 11.67 6.85
N TYR A 68 5.85 10.58 6.13
CA TYR A 68 5.75 9.23 6.67
C TYR A 68 6.84 8.36 6.06
N ILE A 69 7.53 7.61 6.89
CA ILE A 69 8.48 6.58 6.47
C ILE A 69 7.96 5.24 6.95
N VAL A 70 7.72 4.32 6.02
CA VAL A 70 7.18 3.00 6.32
C VAL A 70 8.23 1.96 6.02
N GLY A 71 8.51 1.11 6.99
CA GLY A 71 9.42 -0.02 6.89
C GLY A 71 8.70 -1.35 7.03
N ILE A 72 9.17 -2.37 6.30
CA ILE A 72 8.71 -3.75 6.43
C ILE A 72 9.90 -4.70 6.37
N GLY A 73 9.90 -5.72 7.24
CA GLY A 73 10.98 -6.69 7.33
C GLY A 73 12.32 -6.02 7.61
N GLU A 74 13.27 -6.18 6.70
CA GLU A 74 14.64 -5.67 6.79
C GLU A 74 14.72 -4.13 6.83
N GLY A 75 13.66 -3.43 6.43
CA GLY A 75 13.61 -1.97 6.46
C GLY A 75 13.35 -1.35 7.84
N VAL A 76 12.97 -2.15 8.84
CA VAL A 76 12.55 -1.65 10.16
C VAL A 76 13.72 -1.03 10.93
N ASP A 77 14.79 -1.76 11.15
CA ASP A 77 15.90 -1.32 11.98
C ASP A 77 16.70 -0.15 11.34
N PRO A 78 16.97 -0.14 10.01
CA PRO A 78 17.59 1.01 9.36
C PRO A 78 16.77 2.31 9.47
N ILE A 79 15.45 2.24 9.42
CA ILE A 79 14.58 3.41 9.63
C ILE A 79 14.75 3.94 11.05
N LYS A 80 14.67 3.07 12.05
CA LYS A 80 14.79 3.46 13.47
C LYS A 80 16.16 4.08 13.77
N SER A 81 17.24 3.50 13.24
CA SER A 81 18.60 4.06 13.36
C SER A 81 18.67 5.45 12.77
N MET A 82 18.21 5.64 11.54
CA MET A 82 18.25 6.94 10.87
C MET A 82 17.41 8.00 11.60
N VAL A 83 16.18 7.65 11.99
CA VAL A 83 15.25 8.59 12.64
C VAL A 83 15.77 9.07 13.99
N SER A 84 16.46 8.21 14.75
CA SER A 84 17.07 8.60 16.04
C SER A 84 18.15 9.67 15.94
N LYS A 85 18.64 9.95 14.72
CA LYS A 85 19.70 10.93 14.42
C LYS A 85 19.17 12.13 13.61
N MET A 86 17.85 12.23 13.45
CA MET A 86 17.21 13.18 12.54
C MET A 86 16.73 14.43 13.27
N ASP A 87 17.54 15.49 13.29
CA ASP A 87 17.17 16.79 13.89
C ASP A 87 16.55 17.75 12.87
N PHE A 88 16.92 17.63 11.60
CA PHE A 88 16.44 18.49 10.51
C PHE A 88 16.53 17.79 9.16
N LEU A 89 15.86 18.38 8.16
CA LEU A 89 15.92 17.96 6.76
C LEU A 89 16.29 19.18 5.89
N ASP A 90 17.46 19.14 5.27
CA ASP A 90 17.97 20.21 4.42
C ASP A 90 17.75 19.92 2.93
N PHE A 91 16.86 20.68 2.29
CA PHE A 91 16.60 20.63 0.85
C PHE A 91 17.48 21.61 0.05
N GLY A 92 18.44 22.27 0.69
CA GLY A 92 19.31 23.28 0.09
C GLY A 92 18.69 24.68 0.08
N ASN A 93 17.50 24.85 -0.44
CA ASN A 93 16.77 26.13 -0.45
C ASN A 93 15.83 26.33 0.76
N ILE A 94 15.55 25.29 1.50
CA ILE A 94 14.73 25.31 2.70
C ILE A 94 15.12 24.16 3.64
N THR A 95 15.22 24.46 4.93
CA THR A 95 15.45 23.48 5.98
C THR A 95 14.18 23.35 6.81
N PHE A 96 13.80 22.10 7.10
CA PHE A 96 12.71 21.76 8.01
C PHE A 96 13.32 21.24 9.30
N GLN A 97 12.98 21.88 10.44
CA GLN A 97 13.35 21.36 11.75
C GLN A 97 12.41 20.20 12.11
N VAL A 98 12.96 19.10 12.59
CA VAL A 98 12.16 18.00 13.14
C VAL A 98 11.81 18.35 14.58
N LEU A 99 10.54 18.49 14.86
CA LEU A 99 10.05 18.85 16.19
C LEU A 99 9.78 17.60 17.03
N ASP A 100 9.28 16.53 16.40
CA ASP A 100 8.94 15.28 17.04
C ASP A 100 8.85 14.15 16.00
N THR A 101 8.92 12.91 16.46
CA THR A 101 8.73 11.70 15.65
C THR A 101 7.87 10.71 16.40
N GLU A 102 6.77 10.30 15.77
CA GLU A 102 5.91 9.23 16.24
C GLU A 102 6.32 7.92 15.55
N VAL A 103 6.69 6.92 16.35
CA VAL A 103 7.14 5.61 15.85
C VAL A 103 6.14 4.54 16.29
N ASP A 104 5.46 3.91 15.32
CA ASP A 104 4.55 2.79 15.53
C ASP A 104 5.17 1.54 14.91
N GLU A 105 5.67 0.62 15.77
CA GLU A 105 6.23 -0.67 15.36
C GLU A 105 5.27 -1.79 15.71
N GLN A 106 5.02 -2.68 14.75
CA GLN A 106 4.10 -3.80 14.87
C GLN A 106 4.68 -5.04 14.19
N ALA A 107 4.33 -6.23 14.68
CA ALA A 107 4.82 -7.50 14.16
C ALA A 107 3.71 -8.45 13.68
N ASP A 108 2.47 -8.17 14.05
CA ASP A 108 1.30 -9.00 13.81
C ASP A 108 0.34 -8.46 12.74
N ARG A 109 0.74 -7.43 12.00
CA ARG A 109 -0.10 -6.71 11.03
C ARG A 109 0.10 -7.12 9.59
N PHE A 110 0.77 -8.24 9.32
CA PHE A 110 0.99 -8.73 7.97
C PHE A 110 0.75 -10.24 7.91
N GLN A 111 -0.52 -10.64 7.72
CA GLN A 111 -0.89 -12.06 7.73
C GLN A 111 -2.28 -12.31 7.11
N PRO A 112 -2.56 -13.55 6.62
CA PRO A 112 -3.91 -13.96 6.24
C PRO A 112 -4.87 -13.91 7.43
N MET A 113 -6.13 -13.61 7.16
CA MET A 113 -7.21 -13.53 8.13
C MET A 113 -8.42 -14.32 7.66
N THR A 114 -9.23 -14.80 8.58
CA THR A 114 -10.52 -15.43 8.27
C THR A 114 -11.63 -14.42 7.96
N LYS A 115 -11.37 -13.13 8.19
CA LYS A 115 -12.32 -12.04 8.06
C LYS A 115 -11.87 -11.07 6.97
N LEU A 116 -12.84 -10.40 6.32
CA LEU A 116 -12.56 -9.35 5.37
C LEU A 116 -12.26 -8.04 6.08
N ILE A 117 -11.15 -7.44 5.72
CA ILE A 117 -10.70 -6.16 6.23
C ILE A 117 -10.86 -5.12 5.13
N ARG A 118 -11.43 -3.97 5.46
CA ARG A 118 -11.64 -2.86 4.54
C ARG A 118 -10.48 -1.88 4.61
N TYR A 119 -9.98 -1.51 3.44
CA TYR A 119 -8.93 -0.52 3.25
C TYR A 119 -9.39 0.54 2.27
N ARG A 120 -8.86 1.76 2.39
CA ARG A 120 -8.95 2.77 1.34
C ARG A 120 -7.57 3.12 0.80
N PHE A 121 -7.51 3.50 -0.44
CA PHE A 121 -6.32 4.10 -1.03
C PHE A 121 -6.24 5.57 -0.63
N VAL A 122 -5.26 5.91 0.20
CA VAL A 122 -4.98 7.29 0.64
C VAL A 122 -4.32 8.09 -0.48
N THR A 123 -3.49 7.40 -1.27
CA THR A 123 -2.96 7.91 -2.54
C THR A 123 -3.41 7.00 -3.68
N PRO A 124 -3.51 7.50 -4.93
CA PRO A 124 -4.02 6.70 -6.03
C PRO A 124 -3.31 5.36 -6.19
N TRP A 125 -4.06 4.28 -6.35
CA TRP A 125 -3.53 2.96 -6.65
C TRP A 125 -3.18 2.83 -8.12
N VAL A 126 -1.90 2.76 -8.43
CA VAL A 126 -1.42 2.53 -9.80
C VAL A 126 -1.47 1.02 -10.09
N ALA A 127 -2.65 0.56 -10.51
CA ALA A 127 -2.90 -0.85 -10.81
C ALA A 127 -2.32 -1.28 -12.14
N LEU A 128 -2.40 -0.41 -13.16
CA LEU A 128 -2.06 -0.73 -14.53
C LEU A 128 -0.67 -0.20 -14.89
N ASN A 129 0.11 -1.05 -15.54
CA ASN A 129 1.32 -0.69 -16.27
C ASN A 129 1.02 -0.69 -17.79
N GLN A 130 2.03 -0.50 -18.62
CA GLN A 130 1.86 -0.47 -20.08
C GLN A 130 1.18 -1.73 -20.63
N THR A 131 1.62 -2.91 -20.20
CA THR A 131 1.10 -4.20 -20.67
C THR A 131 -0.34 -4.45 -20.18
N THR A 132 -0.58 -4.29 -18.88
CA THR A 132 -1.90 -4.52 -18.29
C THR A 132 -2.90 -3.46 -18.71
N GLY A 133 -2.45 -2.21 -18.93
CA GLY A 133 -3.27 -1.11 -19.41
C GLY A 133 -3.77 -1.33 -20.84
N TYR A 134 -2.93 -1.89 -21.71
CA TYR A 134 -3.37 -2.27 -23.05
C TYR A 134 -4.51 -3.30 -23.01
N ARG A 135 -4.37 -4.37 -22.22
CA ARG A 135 -5.42 -5.39 -22.05
C ARG A 135 -6.69 -4.81 -21.46
N TYR A 136 -6.59 -3.96 -20.45
CA TYR A 136 -7.70 -3.36 -19.73
C TYR A 136 -8.63 -2.54 -20.63
N ARG A 137 -8.09 -1.86 -21.65
CA ARG A 137 -8.87 -1.01 -22.57
C ARG A 137 -9.97 -1.76 -23.31
N PHE A 138 -9.76 -3.05 -23.60
CA PHE A 138 -10.68 -3.88 -24.37
C PHE A 138 -11.69 -4.65 -23.51
N LEU A 139 -11.62 -4.52 -22.18
CA LEU A 139 -12.54 -5.18 -21.28
C LEU A 139 -13.84 -4.40 -21.13
N ASN A 140 -14.97 -5.10 -21.04
CA ASN A 140 -16.23 -4.52 -20.59
C ASN A 140 -16.18 -4.19 -19.08
N ASN A 141 -17.20 -3.51 -18.55
CA ASN A 141 -17.15 -3.04 -17.16
C ASN A 141 -17.09 -4.16 -16.13
N ALA A 142 -17.81 -5.27 -16.33
CA ALA A 142 -17.77 -6.41 -15.43
C ALA A 142 -16.39 -7.07 -15.41
N ASP A 143 -15.81 -7.29 -16.59
CA ASP A 143 -14.47 -7.86 -16.73
C ASP A 143 -13.39 -6.92 -16.18
N ARG A 144 -13.58 -5.60 -16.27
CA ARG A 144 -12.68 -4.60 -15.64
C ARG A 144 -12.61 -4.77 -14.14
N VAL A 145 -13.75 -4.92 -13.46
CA VAL A 145 -13.78 -5.13 -12.01
C VAL A 145 -13.07 -6.43 -11.65
N ASN A 146 -13.37 -7.53 -12.33
CA ASN A 146 -12.73 -8.82 -12.10
C ASN A 146 -11.23 -8.77 -12.36
N PHE A 147 -10.80 -8.07 -13.41
CA PHE A 147 -9.40 -7.88 -13.72
C PHE A 147 -8.65 -7.10 -12.62
N LEU A 148 -9.25 -6.02 -12.10
CA LEU A 148 -8.67 -5.22 -11.03
C LEU A 148 -8.63 -5.98 -9.69
N ASN A 149 -9.67 -6.76 -9.36
CA ASN A 149 -9.66 -7.66 -8.22
C ASN A 149 -8.48 -8.64 -8.32
N LYS A 150 -8.31 -9.29 -9.48
CA LYS A 150 -7.20 -10.21 -9.71
C LYS A 150 -5.83 -9.54 -9.57
N LEU A 151 -5.66 -8.33 -10.11
CA LEU A 151 -4.41 -7.58 -9.98
C LEU A 151 -4.10 -7.24 -8.52
N LEU A 152 -5.10 -6.82 -7.75
CA LEU A 152 -4.92 -6.51 -6.33
C LEU A 152 -4.53 -7.76 -5.54
N GLY A 153 -5.20 -8.89 -5.77
CA GLY A 153 -4.86 -10.17 -5.16
C GLY A 153 -3.42 -10.60 -5.50
N GLN A 154 -3.02 -10.46 -6.77
CA GLN A 154 -1.64 -10.74 -7.19
C GLN A 154 -0.62 -9.82 -6.52
N ASN A 155 -0.94 -8.55 -6.29
CA ASN A 155 -0.06 -7.65 -5.54
C ASN A 155 0.13 -8.11 -4.09
N ILE A 156 -0.95 -8.53 -3.40
CA ILE A 156 -0.87 -9.02 -2.02
C ILE A 156 -0.07 -10.32 -1.96
N VAL A 157 -0.34 -11.28 -2.84
CA VAL A 157 0.43 -12.54 -2.93
C VAL A 157 1.91 -12.29 -3.20
N PHE A 158 2.22 -11.34 -4.09
CA PHE A 158 3.59 -10.94 -4.36
C PHE A 158 4.28 -10.38 -3.10
N MET A 159 3.61 -9.49 -2.37
CA MET A 159 4.13 -8.93 -1.12
C MET A 159 4.36 -10.03 -0.07
N ALA A 160 3.41 -10.96 0.08
CA ALA A 160 3.53 -12.07 1.01
C ALA A 160 4.74 -12.96 0.68
N ARG A 161 4.93 -13.31 -0.58
CA ARG A 161 6.11 -14.08 -1.04
C ARG A 161 7.42 -13.37 -0.78
N GLU A 162 7.48 -12.06 -1.02
CA GLU A 162 8.65 -11.23 -0.72
C GLU A 162 8.98 -11.19 0.79
N MET A 163 7.98 -11.44 1.66
CA MET A 163 8.13 -11.59 3.11
C MET A 163 8.34 -13.05 3.55
N GLY A 164 8.62 -13.96 2.62
CA GLY A 164 8.87 -15.38 2.92
C GLY A 164 7.62 -16.18 3.29
N MET A 165 6.42 -15.69 2.94
CA MET A 165 5.17 -16.41 3.21
C MET A 165 4.78 -17.27 2.02
N GLU A 166 4.61 -18.57 2.25
CA GLU A 166 3.94 -19.48 1.33
C GLU A 166 2.46 -19.55 1.71
N LEU A 167 1.62 -18.86 0.94
CA LEU A 167 0.18 -18.79 1.20
C LEU A 167 -0.50 -20.07 0.73
N GLU A 168 -1.18 -20.76 1.62
CA GLU A 168 -2.01 -21.93 1.29
C GLU A 168 -3.45 -21.53 1.01
N GLU A 169 -3.92 -20.44 1.63
CA GLU A 169 -5.26 -19.91 1.45
C GLU A 169 -5.36 -19.02 0.21
N ASN A 170 -6.53 -19.01 -0.40
CA ASN A 170 -6.84 -18.05 -1.46
C ASN A 170 -6.95 -16.64 -0.89
N ILE A 171 -6.30 -15.69 -1.52
CA ILE A 171 -6.45 -14.28 -1.18
C ILE A 171 -7.66 -13.73 -1.91
N PHE A 172 -8.67 -13.39 -1.12
CA PHE A 172 -9.86 -12.70 -1.60
C PHE A 172 -9.61 -11.21 -1.69
N THR A 173 -10.07 -10.59 -2.77
CA THR A 173 -10.01 -9.15 -2.98
C THR A 173 -11.27 -8.66 -3.67
N LYS A 174 -11.83 -7.55 -3.17
CA LYS A 174 -12.97 -6.87 -3.77
C LYS A 174 -12.72 -5.36 -3.77
N VAL A 175 -12.52 -4.78 -4.95
CA VAL A 175 -12.35 -3.33 -5.11
C VAL A 175 -13.70 -2.63 -5.21
N THR A 176 -13.77 -1.42 -4.66
CA THR A 176 -14.88 -0.48 -4.83
C THR A 176 -14.26 0.86 -5.24
N LEU A 177 -14.24 1.14 -6.53
CA LEU A 177 -13.54 2.28 -7.09
C LEU A 177 -14.51 3.41 -7.45
N SER A 178 -14.04 4.65 -7.33
CA SER A 178 -14.80 5.84 -7.72
C SER A 178 -15.02 5.93 -9.25
N SER A 179 -14.20 5.25 -10.04
CA SER A 179 -14.32 5.15 -11.49
C SER A 179 -13.56 3.94 -12.02
N LEU A 180 -14.11 3.26 -13.04
CA LEU A 180 -13.41 2.23 -13.80
C LEU A 180 -12.54 2.80 -14.94
N PHE A 181 -12.53 4.12 -15.11
CA PHE A 181 -11.65 4.79 -16.05
C PHE A 181 -10.39 5.23 -15.31
N PRO A 182 -9.21 4.64 -15.64
CA PRO A 182 -7.97 4.97 -14.97
C PRO A 182 -7.54 6.41 -15.29
N LYS A 183 -7.00 7.09 -14.28
CA LYS A 183 -6.33 8.37 -14.49
C LYS A 183 -4.87 8.11 -14.82
N PRO A 184 -4.30 8.81 -15.81
CA PRO A 184 -2.87 8.73 -16.07
C PRO A 184 -2.09 9.27 -14.87
N VAL A 185 -0.96 8.66 -14.58
CA VAL A 185 0.03 9.17 -13.63
C VAL A 185 1.36 9.23 -14.35
N ASP A 186 2.05 10.35 -14.23
CA ASP A 186 3.31 10.68 -14.86
C ASP A 186 3.31 10.59 -16.41
N GLU A 187 4.49 10.74 -16.97
CA GLU A 187 4.79 10.64 -18.40
C GLU A 187 4.56 9.22 -18.97
N ASN A 188 4.54 8.20 -18.11
CA ASN A 188 4.39 6.80 -18.51
C ASN A 188 2.94 6.36 -18.74
N ASN A 189 1.96 7.24 -18.62
CA ASN A 189 0.52 6.95 -18.80
C ASN A 189 0.03 5.71 -18.02
N TRP A 190 0.58 5.45 -16.84
CA TRP A 190 0.13 4.36 -15.99
C TRP A 190 -1.26 4.65 -15.45
N GLY A 191 -2.09 3.60 -15.36
CA GLY A 191 -3.47 3.75 -14.93
C GLY A 191 -3.63 3.66 -13.42
N ALA A 192 -4.12 4.75 -12.83
CA ALA A 192 -4.38 4.86 -11.40
C ALA A 192 -5.86 4.97 -11.08
N PHE A 193 -6.23 4.46 -9.92
CA PHE A 193 -7.60 4.43 -9.40
C PHE A 193 -7.64 4.96 -7.97
N ASN A 194 -8.79 5.56 -7.61
CA ASN A 194 -9.12 5.93 -6.25
C ASN A 194 -10.30 5.08 -5.76
N GLY A 195 -10.34 4.78 -4.49
CA GLY A 195 -11.42 4.01 -3.90
C GLY A 195 -10.96 3.19 -2.71
N GLU A 196 -11.64 2.10 -2.51
CA GLU A 196 -11.48 1.19 -1.39
C GLU A 196 -11.41 -0.25 -1.87
N PHE A 197 -10.98 -1.13 -0.98
CA PHE A 197 -11.05 -2.56 -1.21
C PHE A 197 -11.26 -3.33 0.08
N ARG A 198 -11.68 -4.57 -0.05
CA ARG A 198 -11.72 -5.55 1.02
C ARG A 198 -10.82 -6.73 0.66
N THR A 199 -10.19 -7.30 1.68
CA THR A 199 -9.35 -8.49 1.54
C THR A 199 -9.33 -9.29 2.83
N ASN A 200 -9.09 -10.59 2.73
CA ASN A 200 -8.82 -11.47 3.86
C ASN A 200 -7.32 -11.51 4.21
N PHE A 201 -6.61 -10.42 4.00
CA PHE A 201 -5.21 -10.28 4.39
C PHE A 201 -5.02 -9.00 5.19
N LEU A 202 -4.50 -9.11 6.41
CA LEU A 202 -4.18 -7.98 7.25
C LEU A 202 -2.92 -7.30 6.74
N LEU A 203 -3.01 -6.01 6.48
CA LEU A 203 -1.93 -5.18 5.95
C LEU A 203 -1.68 -3.99 6.88
N PRO A 204 -0.43 -3.61 7.10
CA PRO A 204 -0.09 -2.41 7.88
C PRO A 204 -0.62 -1.15 7.21
N ASN A 205 -1.00 -0.17 8.04
CA ASN A 205 -1.35 1.15 7.55
C ASN A 205 -0.17 1.81 6.83
N TYR A 206 -0.48 2.63 5.84
CA TYR A 206 0.45 3.41 5.02
C TYR A 206 1.39 2.58 4.14
N LEU A 207 1.25 1.26 4.12
CA LEU A 207 1.97 0.41 3.18
C LEU A 207 1.52 0.71 1.74
N GLY A 208 2.42 0.59 0.77
CA GLY A 208 2.12 0.81 -0.63
C GLY A 208 1.77 -0.48 -1.36
N ILE A 209 0.77 -0.45 -2.24
CA ILE A 209 0.37 -1.57 -3.11
C ILE A 209 0.35 -1.12 -4.58
N GLY A 210 0.78 -2.01 -5.47
CA GLY A 210 0.77 -1.78 -6.91
C GLY A 210 2.07 -1.20 -7.46
N ASN A 211 1.97 -0.39 -8.50
CA ASN A 211 3.12 0.23 -9.14
C ASN A 211 3.42 1.62 -8.52
N GLY A 212 4.66 2.06 -8.62
CA GLY A 212 5.06 3.40 -8.18
C GLY A 212 5.07 3.61 -6.65
N ILE A 213 5.16 2.55 -5.86
CA ILE A 213 5.21 2.59 -4.38
C ILE A 213 6.30 3.54 -3.88
N THR A 214 7.49 3.49 -4.49
CA THR A 214 8.65 4.36 -4.13
C THR A 214 8.44 5.83 -4.46
N ARG A 215 7.39 6.17 -5.19
CA ARG A 215 6.94 7.53 -5.50
C ARG A 215 5.74 7.96 -4.66
N GLY A 216 5.31 7.13 -3.71
CA GLY A 216 4.21 7.41 -2.79
C GLY A 216 2.84 6.92 -3.24
N TYR A 217 2.72 6.25 -4.39
CA TYR A 217 1.45 5.72 -4.88
C TYR A 217 1.00 4.46 -4.14
N GLY A 218 -0.31 4.18 -4.22
CA GLY A 218 -0.93 2.99 -3.68
C GLY A 218 -0.90 2.88 -2.17
N THR A 219 -0.72 4.00 -1.46
CA THR A 219 -0.72 4.02 0.00
C THR A 219 -2.11 3.67 0.52
N ILE A 220 -2.18 2.69 1.42
CA ILE A 220 -3.43 2.19 2.00
C ILE A 220 -3.61 2.61 3.45
N PHE A 221 -4.86 2.65 3.89
CA PHE A 221 -5.23 2.84 5.29
C PHE A 221 -6.41 1.93 5.64
N GLY A 222 -6.26 1.14 6.71
CA GLY A 222 -7.28 0.22 7.20
C GLY A 222 -8.43 0.97 7.86
N LEU A 223 -9.64 0.70 7.43
CA LEU A 223 -10.86 1.21 8.03
C LEU A 223 -11.34 0.18 9.07
N PHE A 224 -10.59 0.04 10.15
CA PHE A 224 -10.90 -0.88 11.22
C PHE A 224 -12.07 -0.33 12.06
N ASN A 225 -13.23 -0.97 11.93
CA ASN A 225 -14.27 -0.85 12.95
C ASN A 225 -14.17 -2.11 13.83
N PRO A 226 -13.95 -2.00 15.15
CA PRO A 226 -13.90 -3.15 16.04
C PRO A 226 -15.14 -4.05 15.94
N GLU A 227 -16.31 -3.50 15.65
CA GLU A 227 -17.56 -4.23 15.46
C GLU A 227 -17.58 -5.08 14.16
N MET A 228 -16.76 -4.73 13.15
CA MET A 228 -16.68 -5.49 11.89
C MET A 228 -15.83 -6.77 11.98
N PHE A 229 -15.17 -7.03 13.09
CA PHE A 229 -14.41 -8.27 13.30
C PHE A 229 -15.29 -9.51 13.58
N SER A 230 -16.62 -9.38 13.50
CA SER A 230 -17.57 -10.45 13.80
C SER A 230 -18.21 -11.16 12.59
N PHE A 231 -17.73 -10.93 11.37
CA PHE A 231 -18.27 -11.61 10.19
C PHE A 231 -17.76 -13.06 10.08
N ASN A 232 -18.68 -14.02 10.08
CA ASN A 232 -18.41 -15.43 9.80
C ASN A 232 -18.45 -15.70 8.29
N GLU A 233 -17.91 -16.86 7.83
CA GLU A 233 -18.00 -17.26 6.43
C GLU A 233 -19.44 -17.30 5.88
N GLY A 234 -20.45 -17.56 6.73
CA GLY A 234 -21.87 -17.47 6.38
C GLY A 234 -22.30 -16.08 5.91
N ASP A 235 -21.74 -15.03 6.53
CA ASP A 235 -22.09 -13.64 6.16
C ASP A 235 -21.52 -13.25 4.78
N LEU A 236 -20.46 -13.92 4.32
CA LEU A 236 -19.91 -13.73 2.96
C LEU A 236 -20.83 -14.32 1.90
N GLN A 237 -21.41 -15.50 2.15
CA GLN A 237 -22.35 -16.13 1.25
C GLN A 237 -23.67 -15.37 1.16
N GLU A 238 -24.12 -14.76 2.27
CA GLU A 238 -25.30 -13.90 2.28
C GLU A 238 -25.08 -12.59 1.53
N LEU A 239 -23.89 -11.97 1.64
CA LEU A 239 -23.53 -10.76 0.89
C LEU A 239 -23.39 -11.03 -0.61
N GLU A 240 -22.85 -12.19 -1.00
CA GLU A 240 -22.81 -12.62 -2.40
C GLU A 240 -24.22 -12.92 -2.94
N ALA A 241 -25.08 -13.56 -2.13
CA ALA A 241 -26.46 -13.84 -2.50
C ALA A 241 -27.32 -12.56 -2.60
N GLN A 242 -27.06 -11.53 -1.77
CA GLN A 242 -27.71 -10.23 -1.88
C GLN A 242 -27.22 -9.44 -3.09
N ALA A 243 -25.93 -9.45 -3.38
CA ALA A 243 -25.39 -8.79 -4.57
C ALA A 243 -25.94 -9.34 -5.88
N VAL A 244 -26.29 -10.63 -5.91
CA VAL A 244 -26.95 -11.29 -7.08
C VAL A 244 -28.43 -10.90 -7.19
N LYS A 245 -29.10 -10.61 -6.08
CA LYS A 245 -30.51 -10.19 -6.06
C LYS A 245 -30.74 -8.72 -6.43
N ASP A 246 -29.73 -7.87 -6.21
CA ASP A 246 -29.79 -6.44 -6.51
C ASP A 246 -29.35 -6.09 -7.95
N GLU A 247 -29.05 -7.08 -8.80
CA GLU A 247 -28.93 -6.85 -10.24
C GLU A 247 -30.31 -6.51 -10.80
N PRO A 248 -30.51 -5.32 -11.40
CA PRO A 248 -31.79 -4.97 -12.00
C PRO A 248 -32.08 -5.94 -13.15
N GLU A 249 -33.22 -6.61 -13.11
CA GLU A 249 -33.75 -7.37 -14.24
C GLU A 249 -33.76 -6.46 -15.48
N ILE A 250 -32.83 -6.68 -16.39
CA ILE A 250 -32.85 -6.05 -17.70
C ILE A 250 -34.05 -6.68 -18.42
N GLY A 251 -35.18 -5.96 -18.37
CA GLY A 251 -36.41 -6.34 -19.01
C GLY A 251 -36.18 -6.69 -20.49
N ARG A 252 -36.48 -7.92 -20.85
CA ARG A 252 -36.64 -8.31 -22.26
C ARG A 252 -37.80 -7.51 -22.83
N ALA A 253 -37.48 -6.45 -23.58
CA ALA A 253 -38.45 -5.81 -24.47
C ALA A 253 -38.65 -6.72 -25.68
N HIS A 254 -39.90 -7.08 -25.92
CA HIS A 254 -40.38 -7.72 -27.14
C HIS A 254 -40.31 -6.79 -28.33
#